data_e5be1bf0cce8d9413fa2a3a22f801075
#
_entry.id   e5be1bf0cce8d9413fa2a3a22f801075
#
_cell.length_a   1.000
_cell.length_b   1.000
_cell.length_c   1.000
_cell.angle_alpha   90.00
_cell.angle_beta   90.00
_cell.angle_gamma   90.00
#
_symmetry.space_group_name_H-M   'P 1'
#
loop_
_entity.id
_entity.type
_entity.pdbx_description
1 polymer ?
#
loop_
_entity_poly.entity_id
_entity_poly.type
_entity_poly.pdbx_seq_one_letter_code
_entity_poly.pdbx_strand_id
1 'polypeptide(L)'
;MFNNKYSKKQQPLKVFYISRLLRLLPVFYTFTVLAFAVWIFLNYNVIGLIEGLHLPDKIVFWVSNTTLLSYYSLQKIDILVPAWSLDIELEFYLLFPVLFYVSRNNYNVLRGLFFLFLAISFYLCIVYDSVWINNSLLTYLYLFILGMIIFYDKISFSAKTEKICLAIFVLVVGVQYMIPYAVQHFKVTNSMYYTIISFILVMLAVPMLASSVRLHSDKQDRFWGELSFMIYLSHWVWIRPYGLLTQNVSTIIHLIYLILFLALTMGLALLVYWLIDRPMERLRHQWVNKQV
;
A
#
# COMPACT_ATOMS: atom_id res chain seq x y z
N MET A 1 -2.48 -16.46 12.06
CA MET A 1 -2.70 -16.79 10.65
C MET A 1 -1.67 -17.78 10.10
N PHE A 2 -0.36 -17.50 10.16
CA PHE A 2 0.69 -18.41 9.68
C PHE A 2 0.62 -19.78 10.36
N ASN A 3 0.53 -19.82 11.70
CA ASN A 3 0.49 -21.04 12.49
C ASN A 3 -0.71 -21.96 12.14
N ASN A 4 -1.88 -21.40 11.85
CA ASN A 4 -3.08 -22.19 11.56
C ASN A 4 -3.21 -22.60 10.10
N LYS A 5 -2.67 -21.81 9.17
CA LYS A 5 -2.88 -22.02 7.74
C LYS A 5 -1.70 -22.67 7.04
N TYR A 6 -0.47 -22.43 7.49
CA TYR A 6 0.75 -22.84 6.78
C TYR A 6 1.64 -23.80 7.58
N SER A 7 1.68 -23.72 8.93
CA SER A 7 2.62 -24.54 9.73
C SER A 7 2.43 -26.05 9.60
N LYS A 8 1.23 -26.49 9.21
CA LYS A 8 0.88 -27.90 9.00
C LYS A 8 1.19 -28.41 7.61
N LYS A 9 1.71 -27.57 6.71
CA LYS A 9 2.05 -27.93 5.32
C LYS A 9 3.44 -28.55 5.23
N GLN A 10 3.70 -29.37 4.23
CA GLN A 10 5.03 -30.01 4.04
C GLN A 10 6.15 -28.99 3.87
N GLN A 11 5.89 -27.85 3.20
CA GLN A 11 6.86 -26.77 2.96
C GLN A 11 6.24 -25.41 3.32
N PRO A 12 6.07 -25.10 4.61
CA PRO A 12 5.26 -23.95 5.05
C PRO A 12 5.74 -22.59 4.50
N LEU A 13 7.05 -22.37 4.41
CA LEU A 13 7.63 -21.14 3.87
C LEU A 13 7.37 -21.00 2.37
N LYS A 14 7.61 -22.05 1.61
CA LYS A 14 7.34 -22.04 0.16
C LYS A 14 5.87 -21.80 -0.15
N VAL A 15 4.98 -22.47 0.59
CA VAL A 15 3.53 -22.28 0.43
C VAL A 15 3.12 -20.85 0.80
N PHE A 16 3.70 -20.28 1.83
CA PHE A 16 3.47 -18.91 2.22
C PHE A 16 3.90 -17.94 1.10
N TYR A 17 5.16 -18.00 0.65
CA TYR A 17 5.68 -17.05 -0.35
C TYR A 17 4.93 -17.15 -1.68
N ILE A 18 4.75 -18.36 -2.22
CA ILE A 18 4.01 -18.54 -3.49
C ILE A 18 2.58 -18.03 -3.35
N SER A 19 1.91 -18.29 -2.23
CA SER A 19 0.56 -17.78 -1.98
C SER A 19 0.50 -16.22 -1.96
N ARG A 20 1.56 -15.54 -1.51
CA ARG A 20 1.64 -14.07 -1.51
C ARG A 20 1.93 -13.53 -2.90
N LEU A 21 2.87 -14.13 -3.61
CA LEU A 21 3.19 -13.75 -4.99
C LEU A 21 1.97 -13.91 -5.91
N LEU A 22 1.24 -15.04 -5.81
CA LEU A 22 0.01 -15.26 -6.58
C LEU A 22 -1.10 -14.26 -6.26
N ARG A 23 -1.08 -13.63 -5.10
CA ARG A 23 -2.02 -12.57 -4.74
C ARG A 23 -1.65 -11.22 -5.33
N LEU A 24 -0.36 -10.85 -5.31
CA LEU A 24 0.08 -9.50 -5.68
C LEU A 24 0.44 -9.36 -7.16
N LEU A 25 1.27 -10.27 -7.68
CA LEU A 25 1.89 -10.10 -8.99
C LEU A 25 0.90 -10.08 -10.17
N PRO A 26 -0.14 -10.94 -10.24
CA PRO A 26 -1.05 -10.92 -11.40
C PRO A 26 -1.77 -9.58 -11.55
N VAL A 27 -2.21 -9.00 -10.45
CA VAL A 27 -2.89 -7.71 -10.43
C VAL A 27 -1.91 -6.58 -10.75
N PHE A 28 -0.72 -6.60 -10.13
CA PHE A 28 0.34 -5.65 -10.41
C PHE A 28 0.70 -5.62 -11.90
N TYR A 29 0.98 -6.78 -12.51
CA TYR A 29 1.30 -6.85 -13.94
C TYR A 29 0.17 -6.35 -14.83
N THR A 30 -1.07 -6.67 -14.48
CA THR A 30 -2.24 -6.20 -15.25
C THR A 30 -2.29 -4.68 -15.28
N PHE A 31 -2.20 -4.02 -14.13
CA PHE A 31 -2.25 -2.55 -14.08
C PHE A 31 -0.99 -1.89 -14.64
N THR A 32 0.19 -2.50 -14.49
CA THR A 32 1.43 -2.00 -15.10
C THR A 32 1.35 -2.01 -16.63
N VAL A 33 0.87 -3.12 -17.21
CA VAL A 33 0.68 -3.23 -18.67
C VAL A 33 -0.37 -2.23 -19.17
N LEU A 34 -1.48 -2.08 -18.44
CA LEU A 34 -2.52 -1.10 -18.81
C LEU A 34 -2.02 0.34 -18.72
N ALA A 35 -1.31 0.69 -17.66
CA ALA A 35 -0.71 2.03 -17.51
C ALA A 35 0.30 2.31 -18.64
N PHE A 36 1.16 1.33 -18.94
CA PHE A 36 2.13 1.42 -20.03
C PHE A 36 1.45 1.61 -21.39
N ALA A 37 0.40 0.83 -21.67
CA ALA A 37 -0.39 0.95 -22.90
C ALA A 37 -1.04 2.33 -23.03
N VAL A 38 -1.62 2.87 -21.96
CA VAL A 38 -2.19 4.22 -21.95
C VAL A 38 -1.13 5.29 -22.21
N TRP A 39 0.08 5.14 -21.66
CA TRP A 39 1.17 6.07 -21.90
C TRP A 39 1.59 6.08 -23.38
N ILE A 40 1.70 4.91 -24.01
CA ILE A 40 1.98 4.80 -25.44
C ILE A 40 0.85 5.44 -26.26
N PHE A 41 -0.40 5.15 -25.93
CA PHE A 41 -1.56 5.71 -26.63
C PHE A 41 -1.61 7.25 -26.57
N LEU A 42 -1.17 7.83 -25.46
CA LEU A 42 -1.06 9.28 -25.27
C LEU A 42 0.20 9.89 -25.92
N ASN A 43 0.92 9.12 -26.75
CA ASN A 43 2.18 9.52 -27.39
C ASN A 43 3.27 9.96 -26.37
N TYR A 44 3.20 9.46 -25.13
CA TYR A 44 4.25 9.72 -24.17
C TYR A 44 5.45 8.82 -24.50
N ASN A 45 6.60 9.43 -24.79
CA ASN A 45 7.79 8.71 -25.22
C ASN A 45 8.46 7.90 -24.11
N VAL A 46 7.70 6.98 -23.49
CA VAL A 46 8.19 6.13 -22.41
C VAL A 46 9.32 5.21 -22.88
N ILE A 47 9.24 4.73 -24.12
CA ILE A 47 10.27 3.88 -24.74
C ILE A 47 11.58 4.64 -24.83
N GLY A 48 11.57 5.86 -25.37
CA GLY A 48 12.75 6.72 -25.46
C GLY A 48 13.32 7.09 -24.09
N LEU A 49 12.46 7.26 -23.07
CA LEU A 49 12.93 7.46 -21.69
C LEU A 49 13.68 6.23 -21.16
N ILE A 50 13.16 5.02 -21.41
CA ILE A 50 13.81 3.76 -21.00
C ILE A 50 15.13 3.57 -21.78
N GLU A 51 15.12 3.84 -23.08
CA GLU A 51 16.32 3.76 -23.93
C GLU A 51 17.40 4.76 -23.49
N GLY A 52 17.01 5.93 -23.01
CA GLY A 52 17.91 6.97 -22.48
C GLY A 52 18.54 6.66 -21.13
N LEU A 53 18.07 5.64 -20.40
CA LEU A 53 18.66 5.24 -19.13
C LEU A 53 20.07 4.64 -19.31
N HIS A 54 20.96 4.83 -18.35
CA HIS A 54 22.21 4.09 -18.26
C HIS A 54 21.95 2.59 -18.01
N LEU A 55 22.89 1.72 -18.40
CA LEU A 55 22.71 0.27 -18.30
C LEU A 55 22.31 -0.22 -16.90
N PRO A 56 22.90 0.25 -15.77
CA PRO A 56 22.46 -0.15 -14.43
C PRO A 56 21.00 0.22 -14.17
N ASP A 57 20.56 1.42 -14.55
CA ASP A 57 19.20 1.90 -14.36
C ASP A 57 18.18 1.10 -15.21
N LYS A 58 18.58 0.68 -16.42
CA LYS A 58 17.76 -0.23 -17.25
C LYS A 58 17.56 -1.58 -16.57
N ILE A 59 18.63 -2.14 -16.02
CA ILE A 59 18.56 -3.42 -15.27
C ILE A 59 17.61 -3.26 -14.09
N VAL A 60 17.78 -2.21 -13.30
CA VAL A 60 16.90 -1.91 -12.16
C VAL A 60 15.46 -1.77 -12.62
N PHE A 61 15.19 -1.00 -13.68
CA PHE A 61 13.85 -0.82 -14.24
C PHE A 61 13.19 -2.16 -14.58
N TRP A 62 13.86 -3.04 -15.32
CA TRP A 62 13.29 -4.33 -15.71
C TRP A 62 13.14 -5.28 -14.53
N VAL A 63 14.14 -5.34 -13.63
CA VAL A 63 14.06 -6.19 -12.44
C VAL A 63 12.92 -5.74 -11.54
N SER A 64 12.80 -4.46 -11.23
CA SER A 64 11.75 -3.96 -10.34
C SER A 64 10.34 -4.13 -10.92
N ASN A 65 10.16 -3.89 -12.24
CA ASN A 65 8.88 -4.13 -12.89
C ASN A 65 8.53 -5.63 -13.05
N THR A 66 9.52 -6.53 -12.93
CA THR A 66 9.28 -7.98 -13.00
C THR A 66 9.10 -8.59 -11.61
N THR A 67 9.88 -8.15 -10.63
CA THR A 67 9.88 -8.75 -9.29
C THR A 67 9.06 -7.97 -8.28
N LEU A 68 8.69 -6.73 -8.59
CA LEU A 68 8.09 -5.74 -7.69
C LEU A 68 9.04 -5.28 -6.56
N LEU A 69 10.23 -5.85 -6.42
CA LEU A 69 11.21 -5.48 -5.38
C LEU A 69 11.93 -4.17 -5.73
N SER A 70 12.09 -3.31 -4.74
CA SER A 70 12.74 -2.00 -4.86
C SER A 70 12.11 -1.14 -5.96
N TYR A 71 10.79 -1.30 -6.15
CA TYR A 71 10.04 -0.69 -7.24
C TYR A 71 10.14 0.84 -7.23
N TYR A 72 10.07 1.45 -6.06
CA TYR A 72 10.12 2.90 -5.93
C TYR A 72 11.49 3.43 -5.50
N SER A 73 12.23 2.65 -4.75
CA SER A 73 13.50 3.12 -4.15
C SER A 73 14.65 3.21 -5.15
N LEU A 74 14.68 2.38 -6.16
CA LEU A 74 15.82 2.28 -7.08
C LEU A 74 15.52 2.70 -8.51
N GLN A 75 14.25 2.66 -8.97
CA GLN A 75 13.97 3.02 -10.35
C GLN A 75 13.75 4.52 -10.56
N LYS A 76 14.06 4.97 -11.79
CA LYS A 76 13.94 6.37 -12.21
C LYS A 76 12.66 6.66 -13.00
N ILE A 77 11.95 5.62 -13.40
CA ILE A 77 10.73 5.71 -14.20
C ILE A 77 9.67 4.83 -13.56
N ASP A 78 8.69 5.45 -12.92
CA ASP A 78 7.58 4.75 -12.26
C ASP A 78 6.38 4.68 -13.18
N ILE A 79 6.10 3.49 -13.76
CA ILE A 79 4.93 3.28 -14.62
C ILE A 79 3.66 3.29 -13.77
N LEU A 80 3.69 2.63 -12.61
CA LEU A 80 2.56 2.47 -11.71
C LEU A 80 2.96 2.96 -10.30
N VAL A 81 3.00 4.29 -10.10
CA VAL A 81 3.48 4.88 -8.84
C VAL A 81 2.85 4.26 -7.59
N PRO A 82 1.54 3.95 -7.51
CA PRO A 82 0.97 3.32 -6.32
C PRO A 82 1.59 1.97 -5.94
N ALA A 83 2.33 1.32 -6.85
CA ALA A 83 2.96 0.03 -6.58
C ALA A 83 4.08 0.10 -5.52
N TRP A 84 4.54 1.30 -5.10
CA TRP A 84 5.49 1.44 -4.00
C TRP A 84 5.00 0.78 -2.70
N SER A 85 3.71 0.83 -2.44
CA SER A 85 3.14 0.20 -1.24
C SER A 85 3.12 -1.34 -1.33
N LEU A 86 3.00 -1.89 -2.55
CA LEU A 86 3.10 -3.32 -2.80
C LEU A 86 4.53 -3.84 -2.65
N ASP A 87 5.50 -3.02 -3.04
CA ASP A 87 6.93 -3.28 -2.82
C ASP A 87 7.20 -3.45 -1.32
N ILE A 88 6.77 -2.50 -0.49
CA ILE A 88 6.89 -2.58 0.97
C ILE A 88 6.15 -3.81 1.53
N GLU A 89 4.96 -4.13 1.01
CA GLU A 89 4.22 -5.33 1.42
C GLU A 89 5.00 -6.60 1.09
N LEU A 90 5.62 -6.67 -0.08
CA LEU A 90 6.43 -7.80 -0.52
C LEU A 90 7.72 -7.94 0.32
N GLU A 91 8.43 -6.83 0.56
CA GLU A 91 9.59 -6.80 1.45
C GLU A 91 9.23 -7.26 2.87
N PHE A 92 8.08 -6.80 3.39
CA PHE A 92 7.58 -7.30 4.67
C PHE A 92 7.30 -8.80 4.64
N TYR A 93 6.71 -9.34 3.56
CA TYR A 93 6.50 -10.79 3.45
C TYR A 93 7.82 -11.57 3.50
N LEU A 94 8.91 -11.03 2.94
CA LEU A 94 10.23 -11.66 3.04
C LEU A 94 10.73 -11.69 4.49
N LEU A 95 10.49 -10.62 5.26
CA LEU A 95 10.90 -10.50 6.66
C LEU A 95 9.96 -11.22 7.65
N PHE A 96 8.69 -11.38 7.29
CA PHE A 96 7.64 -11.89 8.18
C PHE A 96 7.96 -13.22 8.88
N PRO A 97 8.50 -14.27 8.20
CA PRO A 97 8.83 -15.52 8.88
C PRO A 97 9.89 -15.36 9.97
N VAL A 98 10.85 -14.46 9.78
CA VAL A 98 11.88 -14.14 10.79
C VAL A 98 11.22 -13.48 12.01
N LEU A 99 10.40 -12.46 11.79
CA LEU A 99 9.65 -11.79 12.87
C LEU A 99 8.74 -12.78 13.60
N PHE A 100 8.07 -13.65 12.88
CA PHE A 100 7.21 -14.68 13.45
C PHE A 100 8.00 -15.66 14.33
N TYR A 101 9.17 -16.14 13.86
CA TYR A 101 10.00 -17.06 14.60
C TYR A 101 10.56 -16.42 15.89
N VAL A 102 11.05 -15.19 15.79
CA VAL A 102 11.59 -14.43 16.92
C VAL A 102 10.49 -14.14 17.95
N SER A 103 9.31 -13.75 17.51
CA SER A 103 8.18 -13.41 18.40
C SER A 103 7.57 -14.63 19.09
N ARG A 104 7.70 -15.83 18.49
CA ARG A 104 7.15 -17.07 19.06
C ARG A 104 7.79 -17.43 20.41
N ASN A 105 9.08 -17.15 20.57
CA ASN A 105 9.85 -17.53 21.76
C ASN A 105 9.80 -16.45 22.85
N ASN A 106 9.72 -15.18 22.47
CA ASN A 106 9.67 -14.08 23.42
C ASN A 106 8.85 -12.92 22.87
N TYR A 107 7.68 -12.75 23.40
CA TYR A 107 6.72 -11.73 22.98
C TYR A 107 7.16 -10.29 23.24
N ASN A 108 7.97 -10.07 24.29
CA ASN A 108 8.49 -8.74 24.63
C ASN A 108 9.46 -8.22 23.57
N VAL A 109 10.13 -9.13 22.84
CA VAL A 109 11.00 -8.73 21.70
C VAL A 109 10.18 -8.00 20.63
N LEU A 110 8.97 -8.46 20.33
CA LEU A 110 8.12 -7.81 19.34
C LEU A 110 7.74 -6.38 19.75
N ARG A 111 7.45 -6.18 21.04
CA ARG A 111 7.17 -4.84 21.58
C ARG A 111 8.43 -3.95 21.57
N GLY A 112 9.58 -4.50 21.91
CA GLY A 112 10.87 -3.80 21.80
C GLY A 112 11.18 -3.38 20.36
N LEU A 113 10.99 -4.28 19.39
CA LEU A 113 11.15 -3.99 17.97
C LEU A 113 10.14 -2.92 17.49
N PHE A 114 8.91 -2.92 17.97
CA PHE A 114 7.94 -1.89 17.66
C PHE A 114 8.45 -0.49 18.05
N PHE A 115 8.89 -0.30 19.29
CA PHE A 115 9.40 1.00 19.73
C PHE A 115 10.70 1.39 19.02
N LEU A 116 11.59 0.43 18.76
CA LEU A 116 12.81 0.66 17.99
C LEU A 116 12.50 1.16 16.59
N PHE A 117 11.65 0.46 15.82
CA PHE A 117 11.33 0.86 14.46
C PHE A 117 10.42 2.09 14.40
N LEU A 118 9.59 2.34 15.41
CA LEU A 118 8.87 3.60 15.55
C LEU A 118 9.84 4.78 15.69
N ALA A 119 10.85 4.65 16.56
CA ALA A 119 11.88 5.69 16.75
C ALA A 119 12.73 5.88 15.48
N ILE A 120 13.13 4.80 14.82
CA ILE A 120 13.86 4.84 13.55
C ILE A 120 13.02 5.55 12.48
N SER A 121 11.76 5.16 12.31
CA SER A 121 10.85 5.78 11.35
C SER A 121 10.71 7.28 11.59
N PHE A 122 10.45 7.67 12.84
CA PHE A 122 10.32 9.07 13.22
C PHE A 122 11.61 9.86 12.94
N TYR A 123 12.77 9.30 13.30
CA TYR A 123 14.07 9.92 13.03
C TYR A 123 14.33 10.07 11.53
N LEU A 124 14.12 9.01 10.75
CA LEU A 124 14.35 9.02 9.31
C LEU A 124 13.46 10.05 8.59
N CYS A 125 12.18 10.10 8.94
CA CYS A 125 11.24 11.06 8.33
C CYS A 125 11.51 12.51 8.69
N ILE A 126 12.14 12.80 9.84
CA ILE A 126 12.47 14.17 10.24
C ILE A 126 13.84 14.61 9.68
N VAL A 127 14.84 13.73 9.76
CA VAL A 127 16.23 14.09 9.43
C VAL A 127 16.52 13.96 7.94
N TYR A 128 15.95 12.93 7.32
CA TYR A 128 16.16 12.65 5.90
C TYR A 128 14.87 12.86 5.13
N ASP A 129 14.66 14.10 4.65
CA ASP A 129 13.55 14.42 3.74
C ASP A 129 13.83 13.89 2.33
N SER A 130 13.92 12.58 2.22
CA SER A 130 14.24 11.88 0.98
C SER A 130 13.10 10.92 0.64
N VAL A 131 12.61 11.01 -0.57
CA VAL A 131 11.55 10.14 -1.12
C VAL A 131 11.93 8.65 -0.99
N TRP A 132 13.20 8.32 -1.10
CA TRP A 132 13.74 6.97 -0.95
C TRP A 132 13.50 6.38 0.44
N ILE A 133 13.77 7.17 1.45
CA ILE A 133 13.64 6.76 2.85
C ILE A 133 12.17 6.71 3.22
N ASN A 134 11.40 7.73 2.79
CA ASN A 134 9.98 7.83 3.09
C ASN A 134 9.15 6.68 2.50
N ASN A 135 9.63 6.01 1.46
CA ASN A 135 8.95 4.86 0.84
C ASN A 135 9.71 3.54 1.04
N SER A 136 10.49 3.40 2.11
CA SER A 136 11.19 2.17 2.47
C SER A 136 10.45 1.34 3.52
N LEU A 137 10.69 0.02 3.54
CA LEU A 137 10.18 -0.85 4.59
C LEU A 137 10.56 -0.37 6.00
N LEU A 138 11.75 0.21 6.18
CA LEU A 138 12.20 0.70 7.49
C LEU A 138 11.26 1.75 8.08
N THR A 139 10.69 2.60 7.23
CA THR A 139 9.74 3.64 7.64
C THR A 139 8.39 3.07 8.05
N TYR A 140 7.97 1.94 7.46
CA TYR A 140 6.64 1.37 7.71
C TYR A 140 6.66 0.10 8.57
N LEU A 141 7.83 -0.45 8.89
CA LEU A 141 7.95 -1.72 9.58
C LEU A 141 7.26 -1.73 10.95
N TYR A 142 7.28 -0.59 11.67
CA TYR A 142 6.58 -0.46 12.94
C TYR A 142 5.05 -0.68 12.81
N LEU A 143 4.44 -0.32 11.67
CA LEU A 143 3.01 -0.55 11.41
C LEU A 143 2.69 -2.04 11.27
N PHE A 144 3.52 -2.76 10.56
CA PHE A 144 3.37 -4.21 10.42
C PHE A 144 3.55 -4.93 11.75
N ILE A 145 4.56 -4.50 12.54
CA ILE A 145 4.79 -5.03 13.89
C ILE A 145 3.61 -4.68 14.80
N LEU A 146 3.07 -3.47 14.73
CA LEU A 146 1.86 -3.07 15.46
C LEU A 146 0.66 -3.96 15.13
N GLY A 147 0.46 -4.26 13.84
CA GLY A 147 -0.56 -5.21 13.39
C GLY A 147 -0.38 -6.62 13.99
N MET A 148 0.87 -7.09 14.07
CA MET A 148 1.17 -8.35 14.75
C MET A 148 0.85 -8.28 16.24
N ILE A 149 1.21 -7.20 16.96
CA ILE A 149 0.93 -7.00 18.38
C ILE A 149 -0.59 -6.97 18.62
N ILE A 150 -1.35 -6.21 17.85
CA ILE A 150 -2.82 -6.14 17.93
C ILE A 150 -3.44 -7.53 17.81
N PHE A 151 -2.96 -8.30 16.83
CA PHE A 151 -3.46 -9.66 16.61
C PHE A 151 -3.14 -10.62 17.75
N TYR A 152 -1.92 -10.60 18.26
CA TYR A 152 -1.47 -11.51 19.32
C TYR A 152 -2.00 -11.12 20.69
N ASP A 153 -1.90 -9.87 21.10
CA ASP A 153 -2.35 -9.37 22.40
C ASP A 153 -3.87 -9.27 22.49
N LYS A 154 -4.56 -9.48 21.36
CA LYS A 154 -6.02 -9.34 21.29
C LYS A 154 -6.46 -7.98 21.86
N ILE A 155 -5.73 -6.91 21.55
CA ILE A 155 -6.02 -5.56 22.01
C ILE A 155 -7.46 -5.17 21.62
N SER A 156 -8.22 -4.64 22.58
CA SER A 156 -9.57 -4.14 22.34
C SER A 156 -9.75 -2.77 22.94
N PHE A 157 -10.56 -1.98 22.28
CA PHE A 157 -10.97 -0.68 22.74
C PHE A 157 -12.50 -0.66 22.95
N SER A 158 -12.97 0.28 23.74
CA SER A 158 -14.41 0.47 23.90
C SER A 158 -14.99 1.11 22.62
N ALA A 159 -16.25 0.81 22.28
CA ALA A 159 -16.93 1.44 21.15
C ALA A 159 -16.98 2.98 21.27
N LYS A 160 -16.95 3.51 22.49
CA LYS A 160 -16.85 4.96 22.74
C LYS A 160 -15.48 5.50 22.29
N THR A 161 -14.40 4.80 22.66
CA THR A 161 -13.03 5.17 22.23
C THR A 161 -12.90 5.14 20.72
N GLU A 162 -13.40 4.12 20.05
CA GLU A 162 -13.38 3.99 18.60
C GLU A 162 -14.08 5.17 17.91
N LYS A 163 -15.30 5.52 18.36
CA LYS A 163 -16.07 6.66 17.80
C LYS A 163 -15.36 7.99 18.04
N ILE A 164 -14.78 8.20 19.22
CA ILE A 164 -14.02 9.43 19.54
C ILE A 164 -12.79 9.52 18.63
N CYS A 165 -12.00 8.46 18.52
CA CYS A 165 -10.82 8.43 17.67
C CYS A 165 -11.18 8.64 16.19
N LEU A 166 -12.28 8.05 15.71
CA LEU A 166 -12.79 8.30 14.36
C LEU A 166 -13.18 9.76 14.15
N ALA A 167 -13.91 10.36 15.09
CA ALA A 167 -14.31 11.76 14.99
C ALA A 167 -13.09 12.70 14.95
N ILE A 168 -12.09 12.45 15.79
CA ILE A 168 -10.84 13.22 15.79
C ILE A 168 -10.06 12.96 14.49
N PHE A 169 -10.01 11.73 13.99
CA PHE A 169 -9.37 11.39 12.71
C PHE A 169 -9.98 12.21 11.56
N VAL A 170 -11.30 12.21 11.44
CA VAL A 170 -12.03 12.98 10.41
C VAL A 170 -11.77 14.48 10.56
N LEU A 171 -11.77 14.99 11.81
CA LEU A 171 -11.45 16.38 12.10
C LEU A 171 -10.02 16.74 11.66
N VAL A 172 -9.03 15.93 12.00
CA VAL A 172 -7.61 16.15 11.63
C VAL A 172 -7.47 16.15 10.11
N VAL A 173 -8.07 15.18 9.41
CA VAL A 173 -8.08 15.13 7.93
C VAL A 173 -8.74 16.38 7.36
N GLY A 174 -9.88 16.81 7.88
CA GLY A 174 -10.57 18.03 7.42
C GLY A 174 -9.74 19.30 7.63
N VAL A 175 -9.12 19.42 8.79
CA VAL A 175 -8.25 20.57 9.14
C VAL A 175 -6.97 20.60 8.27
N GLN A 176 -6.48 19.47 7.78
CA GLN A 176 -5.31 19.42 6.87
C GLN A 176 -5.49 20.34 5.65
N TYR A 177 -6.70 20.48 5.13
CA TYR A 177 -6.96 21.38 4.00
C TYR A 177 -6.80 22.88 4.36
N MET A 178 -6.93 23.23 5.64
CA MET A 178 -6.74 24.61 6.13
C MET A 178 -5.28 24.94 6.46
N ILE A 179 -4.46 23.92 6.69
CA ILE A 179 -3.09 24.09 7.20
C ILE A 179 -2.05 24.54 6.18
N PRO A 180 -2.14 24.29 4.85
CA PRO A 180 -1.20 24.90 3.90
C PRO A 180 -1.07 26.41 4.10
N TYR A 181 -2.19 27.06 4.46
CA TYR A 181 -2.19 28.48 4.79
C TYR A 181 -1.44 28.80 6.10
N ALA A 182 -1.62 27.98 7.14
CA ALA A 182 -0.95 28.15 8.42
C ALA A 182 0.56 27.81 8.36
N VAL A 183 0.93 26.76 7.63
CA VAL A 183 2.34 26.33 7.45
C VAL A 183 3.17 27.42 6.76
N GLN A 184 2.63 28.10 5.76
CA GLN A 184 3.31 29.26 5.14
C GLN A 184 3.62 30.37 6.15
N HIS A 185 2.75 30.57 7.14
CA HIS A 185 2.92 31.61 8.16
C HIS A 185 3.91 31.23 9.27
N PHE A 186 3.98 29.93 9.63
CA PHE A 186 4.81 29.48 10.77
C PHE A 186 6.18 28.93 10.39
N LYS A 187 6.59 28.98 9.11
CA LYS A 187 7.89 28.48 8.61
C LYS A 187 8.23 27.04 9.05
N VAL A 188 7.22 26.21 9.30
CA VAL A 188 7.41 24.80 9.57
C VAL A 188 7.77 24.12 8.26
N THR A 189 8.79 23.24 8.24
CA THR A 189 9.11 22.48 7.03
C THR A 189 7.93 21.57 6.69
N ASN A 190 7.51 21.57 5.43
CA ASN A 190 6.37 20.74 4.97
C ASN A 190 6.53 19.27 5.35
N SER A 191 7.74 18.74 5.28
CA SER A 191 8.08 17.36 5.62
C SER A 191 7.80 17.01 7.08
N MET A 192 8.31 17.81 8.02
CA MET A 192 8.09 17.57 9.46
C MET A 192 6.60 17.61 9.82
N TYR A 193 5.86 18.56 9.25
CA TYR A 193 4.43 18.68 9.45
C TYR A 193 3.68 17.41 9.00
N TYR A 194 3.88 16.98 7.75
CA TYR A 194 3.20 15.79 7.21
C TYR A 194 3.58 14.53 7.96
N THR A 195 4.83 14.42 8.41
CA THR A 195 5.29 13.31 9.24
C THR A 195 4.52 13.24 10.57
N ILE A 196 4.46 14.32 11.32
CA ILE A 196 3.75 14.36 12.61
C ILE A 196 2.27 14.04 12.44
N ILE A 197 1.61 14.63 11.46
CA ILE A 197 0.20 14.37 11.18
C ILE A 197 -0.03 12.89 10.80
N SER A 198 0.83 12.31 9.98
CA SER A 198 0.73 10.89 9.60
C SER A 198 0.83 9.98 10.83
N PHE A 199 1.75 10.24 11.76
CA PHE A 199 1.83 9.48 13.01
C PHE A 199 0.58 9.65 13.88
N ILE A 200 0.04 10.87 14.00
CA ILE A 200 -1.21 11.12 14.74
C ILE A 200 -2.37 10.34 14.10
N LEU A 201 -2.53 10.41 12.78
CA LEU A 201 -3.59 9.69 12.05
C LEU A 201 -3.48 8.18 12.22
N VAL A 202 -2.27 7.64 12.17
CA VAL A 202 -2.02 6.21 12.43
C VAL A 202 -2.46 5.84 13.86
N MET A 203 -2.07 6.60 14.87
CA MET A 203 -2.45 6.31 16.26
C MET A 203 -3.97 6.40 16.48
N LEU A 204 -4.65 7.35 15.83
CA LEU A 204 -6.10 7.47 15.88
C LEU A 204 -6.82 6.32 15.16
N ALA A 205 -6.19 5.70 14.13
CA ALA A 205 -6.75 4.56 13.43
C ALA A 205 -6.60 3.24 14.21
N VAL A 206 -5.68 3.14 15.18
CA VAL A 206 -5.40 1.90 15.95
C VAL A 206 -6.65 1.29 16.59
N PRO A 207 -7.53 2.02 17.29
CA PRO A 207 -8.74 1.44 17.89
C PRO A 207 -9.66 0.79 16.87
N MET A 208 -9.86 1.43 15.70
CA MET A 208 -10.67 0.89 14.61
C MET A 208 -10.06 -0.37 13.99
N LEU A 209 -8.73 -0.36 13.78
CA LEU A 209 -8.01 -1.53 13.26
C LEU A 209 -8.07 -2.70 14.24
N ALA A 210 -7.93 -2.43 15.53
CA ALA A 210 -8.00 -3.46 16.57
C ALA A 210 -9.38 -4.13 16.65
N SER A 211 -10.46 -3.38 16.47
CA SER A 211 -11.82 -3.95 16.42
C SER A 211 -12.06 -4.72 15.11
N SER A 212 -11.62 -4.20 13.98
CA SER A 212 -11.79 -4.85 12.67
C SER A 212 -11.15 -6.24 12.59
N VAL A 213 -10.00 -6.45 13.25
CA VAL A 213 -9.31 -7.75 13.31
C VAL A 213 -10.17 -8.85 13.97
N ARG A 214 -11.14 -8.47 14.80
CA ARG A 214 -12.00 -9.39 15.56
C ARG A 214 -13.36 -9.59 14.95
N LEU A 215 -13.84 -8.63 14.19
CA LEU A 215 -15.12 -8.75 13.51
C LEU A 215 -15.07 -9.88 12.49
N HIS A 216 -16.17 -10.63 12.43
CA HIS A 216 -16.32 -11.64 11.40
C HIS A 216 -16.56 -10.92 10.06
N SER A 217 -15.60 -11.03 9.15
CA SER A 217 -15.73 -10.47 7.81
C SER A 217 -16.79 -11.26 7.02
N ASP A 218 -17.83 -10.57 6.59
CA ASP A 218 -18.85 -11.13 5.71
C ASP A 218 -18.41 -11.15 4.24
N LYS A 219 -19.31 -11.54 3.34
CA LYS A 219 -19.00 -11.59 1.90
C LYS A 219 -18.85 -10.18 1.29
N GLN A 220 -19.59 -9.21 1.82
CA GLN A 220 -19.54 -7.83 1.33
C GLN A 220 -18.26 -7.14 1.79
N ASP A 221 -17.87 -7.29 3.05
CA ASP A 221 -16.60 -6.75 3.57
C ASP A 221 -15.40 -7.27 2.77
N ARG A 222 -15.39 -8.56 2.48
CA ARG A 222 -14.32 -9.16 1.64
C ARG A 222 -14.31 -8.59 0.24
N PHE A 223 -15.46 -8.48 -0.39
CA PHE A 223 -15.60 -7.91 -1.73
C PHE A 223 -15.06 -6.47 -1.75
N TRP A 224 -15.51 -5.62 -0.83
CA TRP A 224 -15.05 -4.22 -0.77
C TRP A 224 -13.56 -4.12 -0.41
N GLY A 225 -13.05 -4.99 0.46
CA GLY A 225 -11.64 -5.05 0.81
C GLY A 225 -10.76 -5.45 -0.39
N GLU A 226 -11.18 -6.42 -1.20
CA GLU A 226 -10.49 -6.81 -2.43
C GLU A 226 -10.61 -5.73 -3.50
N LEU A 227 -11.81 -5.17 -3.69
CA LEU A 227 -12.07 -4.12 -4.68
C LEU A 227 -11.32 -2.83 -4.37
N SER A 228 -11.15 -2.45 -3.10
CA SER A 228 -10.41 -1.24 -2.71
C SER A 228 -8.95 -1.28 -3.18
N PHE A 229 -8.34 -2.46 -3.17
CA PHE A 229 -7.00 -2.67 -3.72
C PHE A 229 -6.97 -2.47 -5.24
N MET A 230 -7.99 -2.97 -5.96
CA MET A 230 -8.11 -2.75 -7.40
C MET A 230 -8.32 -1.26 -7.73
N ILE A 231 -9.17 -0.56 -6.98
CA ILE A 231 -9.40 0.89 -7.13
C ILE A 231 -8.10 1.67 -6.90
N TYR A 232 -7.34 1.28 -5.86
CA TYR A 232 -6.06 1.90 -5.52
C TYR A 232 -5.02 1.80 -6.65
N LEU A 233 -5.01 0.72 -7.43
CA LEU A 233 -4.10 0.61 -8.58
C LEU A 233 -4.70 1.21 -9.86
N SER A 234 -6.01 1.03 -10.08
CA SER A 234 -6.67 1.46 -11.33
C SER A 234 -6.71 2.97 -11.52
N HIS A 235 -6.81 3.77 -10.44
CA HIS A 235 -6.86 5.23 -10.57
C HIS A 235 -5.61 5.78 -11.27
N TRP A 236 -4.45 5.15 -11.10
CA TRP A 236 -3.21 5.59 -11.70
C TRP A 236 -3.18 5.43 -13.22
N VAL A 237 -3.89 4.45 -13.75
CA VAL A 237 -4.03 4.25 -15.21
C VAL A 237 -4.66 5.49 -15.85
N TRP A 238 -5.61 6.12 -15.15
CA TRP A 238 -6.39 7.25 -15.66
C TRP A 238 -5.87 8.63 -15.23
N ILE A 239 -4.91 8.72 -14.31
CA ILE A 239 -4.45 9.99 -13.76
C ILE A 239 -3.84 10.91 -14.82
N ARG A 240 -3.07 10.36 -15.77
CA ARG A 240 -2.47 11.13 -16.87
C ARG A 240 -3.51 11.60 -17.89
N PRO A 241 -4.39 10.74 -18.46
CA PRO A 241 -5.49 11.19 -19.28
C PRO A 241 -6.31 12.29 -18.61
N TYR A 242 -6.66 12.09 -17.33
CA TYR A 242 -7.39 13.07 -16.55
C TYR A 242 -6.65 14.41 -16.47
N GLY A 243 -5.36 14.41 -16.12
CA GLY A 243 -4.54 15.61 -16.04
C GLY A 243 -4.45 16.36 -17.38
N LEU A 244 -4.36 15.65 -18.50
CA LEU A 244 -4.34 16.28 -19.83
C LEU A 244 -5.70 16.90 -20.20
N LEU A 245 -6.80 16.21 -19.90
CA LEU A 245 -8.16 16.67 -20.23
C LEU A 245 -8.62 17.84 -19.36
N THR A 246 -8.05 18.00 -18.16
CA THR A 246 -8.48 19.05 -17.20
C THR A 246 -7.65 20.33 -17.28
N GLN A 247 -6.67 20.42 -18.20
CA GLN A 247 -5.89 21.63 -18.38
C GLN A 247 -6.77 22.74 -18.98
N ASN A 248 -6.80 23.90 -18.33
CA ASN A 248 -7.47 25.11 -18.82
C ASN A 248 -8.98 24.97 -19.09
N VAL A 249 -9.69 24.08 -18.39
CA VAL A 249 -11.14 23.92 -18.51
C VAL A 249 -11.89 24.65 -17.40
N SER A 250 -13.18 24.96 -17.64
CA SER A 250 -14.05 25.57 -16.62
C SER A 250 -14.32 24.58 -15.47
N THR A 251 -14.68 25.10 -14.31
CA THR A 251 -14.99 24.30 -13.10
C THR A 251 -16.06 23.24 -13.36
N ILE A 252 -17.08 23.56 -14.18
CA ILE A 252 -18.16 22.60 -14.51
C ILE A 252 -17.62 21.44 -15.34
N ILE A 253 -16.79 21.73 -16.35
CA ILE A 253 -16.16 20.70 -17.21
C ILE A 253 -15.20 19.86 -16.37
N HIS A 254 -14.43 20.48 -15.46
CA HIS A 254 -13.57 19.78 -14.54
C HIS A 254 -14.34 18.76 -13.67
N LEU A 255 -15.52 19.16 -13.15
CA LEU A 255 -16.38 18.27 -12.37
C LEU A 255 -16.89 17.08 -13.21
N ILE A 256 -17.24 17.31 -14.47
CA ILE A 256 -17.65 16.24 -15.40
C ILE A 256 -16.50 15.24 -15.62
N TYR A 257 -15.29 15.73 -15.87
CA TYR A 257 -14.12 14.87 -16.02
C TYR A 257 -13.76 14.13 -14.74
N LEU A 258 -13.97 14.73 -13.57
CA LEU A 258 -13.78 14.05 -12.29
C LEU A 258 -14.75 12.87 -12.12
N ILE A 259 -16.04 13.08 -12.45
CA ILE A 259 -17.05 12.02 -12.40
C ILE A 259 -16.67 10.89 -13.38
N LEU A 260 -16.27 11.25 -14.60
CA LEU A 260 -15.81 10.28 -15.60
C LEU A 260 -14.58 9.51 -15.12
N PHE A 261 -13.60 10.20 -14.55
CA PHE A 261 -12.40 9.59 -13.96
C PHE A 261 -12.76 8.56 -12.87
N LEU A 262 -13.66 8.91 -11.97
CA LEU A 262 -14.12 8.01 -10.90
C LEU A 262 -14.86 6.80 -11.48
N ALA A 263 -15.74 7.02 -12.48
CA ALA A 263 -16.49 5.96 -13.14
C ALA A 263 -15.57 4.99 -13.90
N LEU A 264 -14.57 5.50 -14.64
CA LEU A 264 -13.59 4.68 -15.36
C LEU A 264 -12.68 3.91 -14.38
N THR A 265 -12.26 4.54 -13.29
CA THR A 265 -11.48 3.90 -12.23
C THR A 265 -12.26 2.73 -11.61
N MET A 266 -13.51 2.95 -11.25
CA MET A 266 -14.38 1.91 -10.69
C MET A 266 -14.66 0.81 -11.70
N GLY A 267 -14.99 1.16 -12.94
CA GLY A 267 -15.24 0.19 -14.01
C GLY A 267 -14.04 -0.71 -14.29
N LEU A 268 -12.84 -0.11 -14.40
CA LEU A 268 -11.60 -0.87 -14.59
C LEU A 268 -11.29 -1.76 -13.38
N ALA A 269 -11.47 -1.25 -12.17
CA ALA A 269 -11.26 -2.02 -10.94
C ALA A 269 -12.17 -3.24 -10.88
N LEU A 270 -13.47 -3.10 -11.20
CA LEU A 270 -14.42 -4.20 -11.27
C LEU A 270 -14.06 -5.21 -12.36
N LEU A 271 -13.64 -4.74 -13.53
CA LEU A 271 -13.24 -5.59 -14.63
C LEU A 271 -12.03 -6.45 -14.25
N VAL A 272 -10.98 -5.85 -13.70
CA VAL A 272 -9.77 -6.58 -13.26
C VAL A 272 -10.09 -7.51 -12.09
N TYR A 273 -10.95 -7.10 -11.15
CA TYR A 273 -11.42 -7.96 -10.07
C TYR A 273 -12.05 -9.25 -10.60
N TRP A 274 -12.99 -9.14 -11.56
CA TRP A 274 -13.70 -10.30 -12.07
C TRP A 274 -12.86 -11.19 -13.01
N LEU A 275 -12.03 -10.57 -13.86
CA LEU A 275 -11.28 -11.29 -14.90
C LEU A 275 -9.93 -11.83 -14.39
N ILE A 276 -9.30 -11.16 -13.43
CA ILE A 276 -7.94 -11.49 -12.99
C ILE A 276 -7.91 -11.91 -11.51
N ASP A 277 -8.32 -11.02 -10.59
CA ASP A 277 -8.12 -11.24 -9.16
C ASP A 277 -8.91 -12.46 -8.66
N ARG A 278 -10.20 -12.51 -8.92
CA ARG A 278 -11.07 -13.60 -8.47
C ARG A 278 -10.69 -14.99 -9.02
N PRO A 279 -10.36 -15.17 -10.30
CA PRO A 279 -9.82 -16.44 -10.80
C PRO A 279 -8.48 -16.82 -10.14
N MET A 280 -7.56 -15.86 -9.99
CA MET A 280 -6.27 -16.11 -9.36
C MET A 280 -6.40 -16.48 -7.88
N GLU A 281 -7.34 -15.87 -7.17
CA GLU A 281 -7.65 -16.21 -5.78
C GLU A 281 -8.17 -17.67 -5.67
N ARG A 282 -9.01 -18.10 -6.59
CA ARG A 282 -9.48 -19.50 -6.65
C ARG A 282 -8.32 -20.47 -6.92
N LEU A 283 -7.45 -20.16 -7.88
CA LEU A 283 -6.25 -20.95 -8.19
C LEU A 283 -5.31 -21.02 -6.98
N ARG A 284 -5.09 -19.89 -6.31
CA ARG A 284 -4.29 -19.81 -5.08
C ARG A 284 -4.84 -20.72 -3.98
N HIS A 285 -6.15 -20.69 -3.75
CA HIS A 285 -6.80 -21.55 -2.75
C HIS A 285 -6.69 -23.04 -3.11
N GLN A 286 -6.93 -23.40 -4.36
CA GLN A 286 -6.78 -24.78 -4.82
C GLN A 286 -5.34 -25.27 -4.65
N TRP A 287 -4.37 -24.44 -5.05
CA TRP A 287 -2.96 -24.77 -4.92
C TRP A 287 -2.54 -24.94 -3.45
N VAL A 288 -2.90 -24.00 -2.57
CA VAL A 288 -2.59 -24.09 -1.13
C VAL A 288 -3.22 -25.32 -0.48
N ASN A 289 -4.44 -25.71 -0.89
CA ASN A 289 -5.12 -26.89 -0.35
C ASN A 289 -4.46 -28.19 -0.78
N LYS A 290 -3.89 -28.26 -1.99
CA LYS A 290 -3.16 -29.44 -2.49
C LYS A 290 -1.81 -29.69 -1.79
N GLN A 291 -1.30 -28.77 -0.99
CA GLN A 291 -0.02 -28.88 -0.28
C GLN A 291 -0.16 -29.50 1.14
N VAL A 292 -1.14 -30.32 1.34
CA VAL A 292 -1.40 -31.01 2.64
C VAL A 292 -0.44 -32.16 2.85
#